data_53a67cd9ae361bf5512566e97d0a6188
#
_entry.id   53a67cd9ae361bf5512566e97d0a6188
#
_cell.length_a   1.000
_cell.length_b   1.000
_cell.length_c   1.000
_cell.angle_alpha   90.00
_cell.angle_beta   90.00
_cell.angle_gamma   90.00
#
_symmetry.space_group_name_H-M   'P 1'
#
loop_
_entity.id
_entity.type
_entity.pdbx_description
1 polymer ?
#
loop_
_entity_poly.entity_id
_entity_poly.type
_entity_poly.pdbx_seq_one_letter_code
_entity_poly.pdbx_strand_id
1 'polypeptide(L)'
;MKYIDAVLTLNRVDAMFARTASILALVATATHALQHTPPSRAPPSRAPPSRAPLARHATEILLVDHVNLNHEKGRHDLLHAFYFDFLGFAVDPRKAANVETGKKTLWANAGIHQLHLPEGEPRAQALDGRITVSYASLDHFTEARVERARDIMGGTKFDVRPSPDGYDVRDPWGTPFVVRAGDGFADDRGAQPGAPSVPAGFSDITLNVSPDADLAGVRRFYRDVMGVDEADANLYEDSLLILNVGPTTLTFVKKPFGKARHAELGVDEDGRPTNAGIHVSMYVADLGACYDRAAALGLGFVNYRFKRRALDRAEALDQCMFRVLDVVDPENPSAGPIVQVEHEIRSCVKPDGSKYKSCPLSEVP
;
A
#
# COMPACT_ATOMS: atom_id res chain seq x y z
N MET A 1 6.27 16.42 -35.59
CA MET A 1 5.30 17.23 -34.82
C MET A 1 4.61 16.46 -33.70
N LYS A 2 4.22 15.18 -33.86
CA LYS A 2 3.56 14.38 -32.80
C LYS A 2 4.48 13.95 -31.64
N TYR A 3 5.79 13.98 -31.80
CA TYR A 3 6.76 13.57 -30.76
C TYR A 3 7.07 14.68 -29.74
N ILE A 4 6.92 15.92 -30.14
CA ILE A 4 7.20 17.09 -29.28
C ILE A 4 6.06 17.32 -28.28
N ASP A 5 4.81 17.03 -28.66
CA ASP A 5 3.64 17.17 -27.77
C ASP A 5 3.64 16.11 -26.64
N ALA A 6 4.12 14.90 -26.89
CA ALA A 6 4.23 13.86 -25.87
C ALA A 6 5.28 14.19 -24.80
N VAL A 7 6.39 14.84 -25.17
CA VAL A 7 7.44 15.27 -24.23
C VAL A 7 6.97 16.44 -23.38
N LEU A 8 6.16 17.35 -23.93
CA LEU A 8 5.61 18.49 -23.19
C LEU A 8 4.53 18.06 -22.17
N THR A 9 3.78 17.01 -22.46
CA THR A 9 2.77 16.47 -21.54
C THR A 9 3.43 15.72 -20.39
N LEU A 10 4.49 14.96 -20.62
CA LEU A 10 5.28 14.30 -19.57
C LEU A 10 5.91 15.34 -18.60
N ASN A 11 6.49 16.41 -19.13
CA ASN A 11 7.09 17.47 -18.30
C ASN A 11 6.06 18.24 -17.47
N ARG A 12 4.79 18.30 -17.89
CA ARG A 12 3.72 18.94 -17.10
C ARG A 12 3.28 18.10 -15.91
N VAL A 13 3.22 16.78 -16.06
CA VAL A 13 2.84 15.89 -14.96
C VAL A 13 3.93 15.86 -13.90
N ASP A 14 5.21 15.80 -14.29
CA ASP A 14 6.33 15.83 -13.35
C ASP A 14 6.46 17.20 -12.65
N ALA A 15 6.15 18.31 -13.34
CA ALA A 15 6.09 19.64 -12.75
C ALA A 15 4.91 19.82 -11.76
N MET A 16 3.82 19.05 -11.94
CA MET A 16 2.68 19.06 -11.03
C MET A 16 3.01 18.32 -9.73
N PHE A 17 3.72 17.19 -9.78
CA PHE A 17 4.22 16.50 -8.60
C PHE A 17 5.22 17.37 -7.79
N ALA A 18 6.11 18.09 -8.46
CA ALA A 18 7.03 19.04 -7.81
C ALA A 18 6.30 20.20 -7.12
N ARG A 19 5.18 20.68 -7.68
CA ARG A 19 4.37 21.74 -7.08
C ARG A 19 3.56 21.25 -5.87
N THR A 20 3.05 20.02 -5.90
CA THR A 20 2.30 19.44 -4.77
C THR A 20 3.21 19.18 -3.57
N ALA A 21 4.43 18.72 -3.80
CA ALA A 21 5.45 18.59 -2.75
C ALA A 21 5.84 19.97 -2.16
N SER A 22 5.94 21.01 -2.99
CA SER A 22 6.24 22.37 -2.54
C SER A 22 5.10 23.00 -1.72
N ILE A 23 3.85 22.69 -2.00
CA ILE A 23 2.69 23.19 -1.23
C ILE A 23 2.64 22.50 0.15
N LEU A 24 2.95 21.22 0.26
CA LEU A 24 3.08 20.53 1.55
C LEU A 24 4.25 21.06 2.38
N ALA A 25 5.39 21.39 1.76
CA ALA A 25 6.52 22.00 2.45
C ALA A 25 6.21 23.43 2.94
N LEU A 26 5.39 24.20 2.21
CA LEU A 26 5.01 25.56 2.64
C LEU A 26 4.05 25.56 3.83
N VAL A 27 3.20 24.55 3.98
CA VAL A 27 2.30 24.43 5.15
C VAL A 27 3.08 24.04 6.41
N ALA A 28 4.14 23.23 6.28
CA ALA A 28 5.00 22.84 7.41
C ALA A 28 5.88 24.01 7.93
N THR A 29 6.31 24.94 7.06
CA THR A 29 7.15 26.08 7.47
C THR A 29 6.36 27.24 8.07
N ALA A 30 5.06 27.36 7.81
CA ALA A 30 4.22 28.42 8.40
C ALA A 30 3.86 28.18 9.88
N THR A 31 4.00 26.97 10.40
CA THR A 31 3.72 26.61 11.80
C THR A 31 4.89 26.86 12.75
N HIS A 32 6.10 27.12 12.27
CA HIS A 32 7.29 27.33 13.11
C HIS A 32 7.67 28.80 13.38
N ALA A 33 6.97 29.77 12.79
CA ALA A 33 7.34 31.21 12.89
C ALA A 33 6.62 31.98 14.00
N LEU A 34 5.84 31.36 14.89
CA LEU A 34 5.04 32.04 15.91
C LEU A 34 5.29 31.55 17.36
N GLN A 35 6.55 31.42 17.75
CA GLN A 35 6.87 31.29 19.20
C GLN A 35 8.12 32.05 19.53
N HIS A 36 7.96 33.32 20.01
CA HIS A 36 8.80 33.96 21.02
C HIS A 36 8.25 35.35 21.38
N THR A 37 7.47 35.40 22.46
CA THR A 37 7.35 36.60 23.30
C THR A 37 7.22 36.18 24.77
N PRO A 38 7.86 36.88 25.74
CA PRO A 38 7.97 36.44 27.12
C PRO A 38 6.72 36.78 27.97
N PRO A 39 6.57 36.19 29.18
CA PRO A 39 5.29 36.02 29.85
C PRO A 39 4.84 37.26 30.62
N SER A 40 3.58 37.60 30.46
CA SER A 40 2.83 38.48 31.36
C SER A 40 1.83 37.67 32.17
N ARG A 41 1.71 37.98 33.44
CA ARG A 41 0.94 37.37 34.53
C ARG A 41 -0.53 37.19 34.17
N ALA A 42 -1.03 35.93 34.37
CA ALA A 42 -2.41 35.52 34.11
C ALA A 42 -3.35 35.77 35.32
N PRO A 43 -4.61 36.15 35.11
CA PRO A 43 -5.70 35.96 36.05
C PRO A 43 -6.33 34.55 35.94
N PRO A 44 -7.14 34.08 36.93
CA PRO A 44 -7.50 32.69 37.07
C PRO A 44 -8.44 32.19 35.97
N SER A 45 -8.14 31.00 35.45
CA SER A 45 -8.80 30.35 34.37
C SER A 45 -10.21 29.88 34.73
N ARG A 46 -11.16 30.29 33.90
CA ARG A 46 -12.43 29.60 33.73
C ARG A 46 -12.24 28.52 32.68
N ALA A 47 -12.44 27.25 33.05
CA ALA A 47 -12.36 26.14 32.14
C ALA A 47 -13.32 26.34 30.95
N PRO A 48 -12.85 26.16 29.69
CA PRO A 48 -13.76 26.18 28.56
C PRO A 48 -14.68 24.96 28.60
N PRO A 49 -15.93 25.09 28.11
CA PRO A 49 -16.81 23.94 28.00
C PRO A 49 -16.18 22.90 27.08
N SER A 50 -16.20 21.64 27.53
CA SER A 50 -15.73 20.50 26.73
C SER A 50 -16.54 20.48 25.43
N ARG A 51 -15.92 20.82 24.33
CA ARG A 51 -16.45 20.48 23.01
C ARG A 51 -16.43 18.95 22.90
N ALA A 52 -17.63 18.37 22.84
CA ALA A 52 -17.75 16.98 22.38
C ALA A 52 -16.97 16.84 21.07
N PRO A 53 -16.17 15.77 20.91
CA PRO A 53 -15.53 15.53 19.63
C PRO A 53 -16.64 15.44 18.58
N LEU A 54 -16.58 16.29 17.57
CA LEU A 54 -17.31 16.05 16.32
C LEU A 54 -16.92 14.64 15.89
N ALA A 55 -17.89 13.72 15.85
CA ALA A 55 -17.69 12.40 15.27
C ALA A 55 -17.19 12.64 13.84
N ARG A 56 -15.90 12.54 13.63
CA ARG A 56 -15.35 12.35 12.28
C ARG A 56 -15.92 11.01 11.84
N HIS A 57 -16.61 10.96 10.73
CA HIS A 57 -16.81 9.73 10.00
C HIS A 57 -15.40 9.29 9.61
N ALA A 58 -14.83 8.40 10.39
CA ALA A 58 -13.50 7.90 10.12
C ALA A 58 -13.60 6.96 8.92
N THR A 59 -12.66 7.09 8.00
CA THR A 59 -12.44 6.10 6.94
C THR A 59 -12.43 4.69 7.54
N GLU A 60 -13.26 3.78 7.00
CA GLU A 60 -13.35 2.41 7.52
C GLU A 60 -12.10 1.57 7.26
N ILE A 61 -11.24 1.96 6.30
CA ILE A 61 -9.95 1.28 6.08
C ILE A 61 -8.97 1.76 7.14
N LEU A 62 -8.60 0.84 8.03
CA LEU A 62 -7.72 1.12 9.17
C LEU A 62 -6.24 1.07 8.79
N LEU A 63 -5.89 0.18 7.86
CA LEU A 63 -4.51 -0.09 7.47
C LEU A 63 -4.45 -0.82 6.14
N VAL A 64 -3.57 -0.41 5.25
CA VAL A 64 -3.07 -1.27 4.17
C VAL A 64 -2.00 -2.18 4.77
N ASP A 65 -2.31 -3.45 4.94
CA ASP A 65 -1.48 -4.42 5.67
C ASP A 65 -0.26 -4.86 4.86
N HIS A 66 -0.51 -5.37 3.65
CA HIS A 66 0.57 -5.84 2.79
C HIS A 66 0.25 -5.76 1.29
N VAL A 67 1.32 -5.79 0.52
CA VAL A 67 1.28 -6.03 -0.93
C VAL A 67 1.92 -7.39 -1.21
N ASN A 68 1.26 -8.21 -2.02
CA ASN A 68 1.83 -9.48 -2.49
C ASN A 68 2.47 -9.29 -3.86
N LEU A 69 3.75 -9.63 -3.95
CA LEU A 69 4.54 -9.59 -5.18
C LEU A 69 5.31 -10.91 -5.33
N ASN A 70 5.07 -11.65 -6.39
CA ASN A 70 5.83 -12.87 -6.64
C ASN A 70 7.26 -12.53 -7.08
N HIS A 71 8.26 -13.18 -6.47
CA HIS A 71 9.65 -13.10 -6.91
C HIS A 71 10.00 -14.27 -7.85
N GLU A 72 11.13 -14.17 -8.52
CA GLU A 72 11.62 -15.20 -9.44
C GLU A 72 11.98 -16.48 -8.68
N LYS A 73 11.54 -17.63 -9.23
CA LYS A 73 11.82 -18.94 -8.67
C LYS A 73 13.33 -19.22 -8.56
N GLY A 74 13.75 -19.67 -7.38
CA GLY A 74 15.14 -20.02 -7.12
C GLY A 74 16.08 -18.83 -6.92
N ARG A 75 15.56 -17.58 -6.87
CA ARG A 75 16.36 -16.36 -6.70
C ARG A 75 16.13 -15.69 -5.35
N HIS A 76 16.14 -16.51 -4.27
CA HIS A 76 16.14 -16.00 -2.90
C HIS A 76 17.37 -15.14 -2.58
N ASP A 77 18.51 -15.36 -3.25
CA ASP A 77 19.70 -14.54 -3.18
C ASP A 77 19.41 -13.06 -3.50
N LEU A 78 18.76 -12.80 -4.62
CA LEU A 78 18.38 -11.45 -5.05
C LEU A 78 17.31 -10.84 -4.13
N LEU A 79 16.33 -11.65 -3.72
CA LEU A 79 15.31 -11.21 -2.79
C LEU A 79 15.93 -10.76 -1.47
N HIS A 80 16.87 -11.55 -0.93
CA HIS A 80 17.57 -11.24 0.30
C HIS A 80 18.40 -9.98 0.17
N ALA A 81 19.21 -9.89 -0.89
CA ALA A 81 20.07 -8.75 -1.16
C ALA A 81 19.28 -7.44 -1.29
N PHE A 82 18.10 -7.48 -1.91
CA PHE A 82 17.30 -6.27 -2.12
C PHE A 82 16.48 -5.89 -0.89
N TYR A 83 15.58 -6.77 -0.43
CA TYR A 83 14.61 -6.39 0.61
C TYR A 83 15.23 -6.34 2.00
N PHE A 84 16.12 -7.27 2.35
CA PHE A 84 16.67 -7.33 3.70
C PHE A 84 18.01 -6.58 3.82
N ASP A 85 18.96 -6.83 2.91
CA ASP A 85 20.26 -6.21 3.03
C ASP A 85 20.28 -4.76 2.56
N PHE A 86 19.64 -4.44 1.41
CA PHE A 86 19.68 -3.10 0.85
C PHE A 86 18.62 -2.19 1.46
N LEU A 87 17.33 -2.59 1.44
CA LEU A 87 16.25 -1.77 2.01
C LEU A 87 16.17 -1.88 3.55
N GLY A 88 16.76 -2.91 4.18
CA GLY A 88 16.74 -3.08 5.63
C GLY A 88 15.37 -3.51 6.19
N PHE A 89 14.54 -4.17 5.38
CA PHE A 89 13.30 -4.77 5.87
C PHE A 89 13.65 -5.91 6.83
N ALA A 90 12.78 -6.17 7.82
CA ALA A 90 12.96 -7.31 8.71
C ALA A 90 12.28 -8.56 8.15
N VAL A 91 12.92 -9.71 8.32
CA VAL A 91 12.28 -11.01 8.00
C VAL A 91 11.18 -11.25 9.02
N ASP A 92 9.96 -11.53 8.57
CA ASP A 92 8.87 -11.90 9.48
C ASP A 92 9.20 -13.21 10.20
N PRO A 93 9.12 -13.27 11.54
CA PRO A 93 9.48 -14.44 12.32
C PRO A 93 8.73 -15.72 11.92
N ARG A 94 7.49 -15.58 11.42
CA ARG A 94 6.68 -16.70 10.93
C ARG A 94 7.25 -17.34 9.66
N LYS A 95 8.21 -16.67 9.00
CA LYS A 95 8.89 -17.10 7.77
C LYS A 95 10.40 -17.21 7.91
N ALA A 96 10.96 -16.99 9.08
CA ALA A 96 12.41 -17.05 9.32
C ALA A 96 13.02 -18.40 8.85
N ALA A 97 12.38 -19.53 9.17
CA ALA A 97 12.81 -20.85 8.71
C ALA A 97 12.84 -21.00 7.18
N ASN A 98 12.09 -20.19 6.42
CA ASN A 98 12.11 -20.23 4.96
C ASN A 98 13.37 -19.56 4.40
N VAL A 99 13.97 -18.61 5.11
CA VAL A 99 15.24 -17.98 4.75
C VAL A 99 16.36 -19.04 4.76
N GLU A 100 16.44 -19.82 5.85
CA GLU A 100 17.46 -20.84 6.04
C GLU A 100 17.33 -22.00 5.04
N THR A 101 16.09 -22.37 4.68
CA THR A 101 15.80 -23.53 3.84
C THR A 101 15.59 -23.19 2.37
N GLY A 102 15.64 -21.90 1.98
CA GLY A 102 15.36 -21.45 0.61
C GLY A 102 13.94 -21.76 0.14
N LYS A 103 12.97 -21.85 1.08
CA LYS A 103 11.59 -22.21 0.73
C LYS A 103 10.80 -21.01 0.25
N LYS A 104 9.90 -21.30 -0.61
CA LYS A 104 8.97 -20.61 -1.51
C LYS A 104 8.40 -19.24 -1.14
N THR A 105 8.29 -18.85 0.12
CA THR A 105 7.63 -17.59 0.49
C THR A 105 8.35 -16.92 1.63
N LEU A 106 8.77 -15.69 1.41
CA LEU A 106 9.28 -14.81 2.45
C LEU A 106 8.28 -13.67 2.69
N TRP A 107 8.30 -13.13 3.90
CA TRP A 107 7.57 -11.94 4.27
C TRP A 107 8.57 -10.92 4.81
N ALA A 108 8.55 -9.73 4.22
CA ALA A 108 9.44 -8.63 4.53
C ALA A 108 8.67 -7.52 5.25
N ASN A 109 9.00 -7.29 6.51
CA ASN A 109 8.36 -6.28 7.36
C ASN A 109 9.02 -4.92 7.17
N ALA A 110 8.22 -3.89 6.98
CA ALA A 110 8.60 -2.49 6.90
C ALA A 110 7.72 -1.70 7.87
N GLY A 111 8.18 -1.49 9.11
CA GLY A 111 7.32 -0.96 10.17
C GLY A 111 6.08 -1.82 10.36
N ILE A 112 4.90 -1.19 10.35
CA ILE A 112 3.61 -1.87 10.45
C ILE A 112 3.22 -2.63 9.17
N HIS A 113 3.80 -2.27 8.01
CA HIS A 113 3.48 -2.84 6.71
C HIS A 113 4.34 -4.06 6.38
N GLN A 114 3.93 -4.80 5.34
CA GLN A 114 4.62 -6.02 4.94
C GLN A 114 4.57 -6.21 3.42
N LEU A 115 5.61 -6.82 2.86
CA LEU A 115 5.53 -7.45 1.55
C LEU A 115 5.44 -8.96 1.71
N HIS A 116 4.47 -9.57 1.04
CA HIS A 116 4.43 -11.01 0.84
C HIS A 116 5.11 -11.33 -0.48
N LEU A 117 6.17 -12.14 -0.41
CA LEU A 117 7.06 -12.44 -1.52
C LEU A 117 7.05 -13.95 -1.79
N PRO A 118 5.95 -14.51 -2.35
CA PRO A 118 5.94 -15.90 -2.76
C PRO A 118 6.79 -16.11 -4.00
N GLU A 119 7.28 -17.32 -4.17
CA GLU A 119 7.96 -17.75 -5.39
C GLU A 119 6.95 -17.80 -6.54
N GLY A 120 7.24 -17.09 -7.62
CA GLY A 120 6.41 -17.04 -8.82
C GLY A 120 6.69 -18.21 -9.75
N GLU A 121 5.66 -18.73 -10.37
CA GLU A 121 5.77 -19.65 -11.47
C GLU A 121 4.97 -19.08 -12.66
N PRO A 122 5.61 -18.84 -13.80
CA PRO A 122 7.03 -19.11 -14.12
C PRO A 122 8.00 -17.96 -13.82
N ARG A 123 7.53 -16.77 -13.39
CA ARG A 123 8.35 -15.56 -13.30
C ARG A 123 7.96 -14.65 -12.15
N ALA A 124 8.86 -13.72 -11.83
CA ALA A 124 8.59 -12.61 -10.92
C ALA A 124 7.55 -11.64 -11.49
N GLN A 125 6.88 -10.95 -10.60
CA GLN A 125 6.01 -9.83 -10.91
C GLN A 125 6.75 -8.51 -10.70
N ALA A 126 6.36 -7.50 -11.47
CA ALA A 126 6.72 -6.12 -11.24
C ALA A 126 5.44 -5.30 -11.10
N LEU A 127 5.36 -4.49 -10.05
CA LEU A 127 4.24 -3.58 -9.84
C LEU A 127 4.19 -2.56 -10.98
N ASP A 128 3.06 -2.45 -11.66
CA ASP A 128 2.79 -1.31 -12.52
C ASP A 128 2.30 -0.15 -11.66
N GLY A 129 3.27 0.56 -11.09
CA GLY A 129 3.08 1.56 -10.06
C GLY A 129 4.36 1.77 -9.28
N ARG A 130 4.26 2.08 -7.99
CA ARG A 130 5.41 2.21 -7.08
C ARG A 130 4.98 2.06 -5.63
N ILE A 131 5.93 1.76 -4.76
CA ILE A 131 5.77 1.78 -3.30
C ILE A 131 6.70 2.84 -2.75
N THR A 132 6.16 3.81 -2.00
CA THR A 132 6.97 4.80 -1.28
C THR A 132 7.22 4.29 0.13
N VAL A 133 8.50 4.15 0.48
CA VAL A 133 8.95 3.64 1.78
C VAL A 133 9.55 4.78 2.57
N SER A 134 9.04 5.00 3.77
CA SER A 134 9.52 6.02 4.70
C SER A 134 10.57 5.46 5.66
N TYR A 135 11.57 6.28 5.97
CA TYR A 135 12.65 5.99 6.92
C TYR A 135 12.79 7.18 7.88
N ALA A 136 13.06 6.90 9.15
CA ALA A 136 13.33 7.98 10.12
C ALA A 136 14.58 8.80 9.74
N SER A 137 15.56 8.17 9.09
CA SER A 137 16.77 8.79 8.53
C SER A 137 17.22 8.01 7.30
N LEU A 138 17.84 8.69 6.34
CA LEU A 138 18.45 8.07 5.17
C LEU A 138 19.90 7.60 5.40
N ASP A 139 20.42 7.68 6.61
CA ASP A 139 21.78 7.25 6.98
C ASP A 139 22.04 5.76 6.72
N HIS A 140 20.95 4.98 6.61
CA HIS A 140 21.02 3.57 6.20
C HIS A 140 21.58 3.39 4.78
N PHE A 141 21.38 4.35 3.89
CA PHE A 141 21.78 4.29 2.48
C PHE A 141 23.16 4.91 2.25
N THR A 142 24.18 4.35 2.92
CA THR A 142 25.57 4.77 2.72
C THR A 142 26.03 4.46 1.29
N GLU A 143 27.02 5.22 0.78
CA GLU A 143 27.63 4.98 -0.53
C GLU A 143 28.10 3.52 -0.67
N ALA A 144 28.81 3.00 0.35
CA ALA A 144 29.27 1.62 0.35
C ALA A 144 28.14 0.59 0.26
N ARG A 145 26.97 0.86 0.89
CA ARG A 145 25.79 -0.01 0.76
C ARG A 145 25.21 0.03 -0.64
N VAL A 146 25.11 1.21 -1.24
CA VAL A 146 24.60 1.40 -2.60
C VAL A 146 25.52 0.70 -3.61
N GLU A 147 26.83 0.86 -3.50
CA GLU A 147 27.82 0.20 -4.37
C GLU A 147 27.74 -1.32 -4.22
N ARG A 148 27.74 -1.84 -3.01
CA ARG A 148 27.58 -3.28 -2.75
C ARG A 148 26.30 -3.83 -3.37
N ALA A 149 25.19 -3.10 -3.28
CA ALA A 149 23.92 -3.50 -3.89
C ALA A 149 24.03 -3.56 -5.41
N ARG A 150 24.69 -2.59 -6.04
CA ARG A 150 24.96 -2.59 -7.49
C ARG A 150 25.82 -3.77 -7.92
N ASP A 151 26.83 -4.12 -7.13
CA ASP A 151 27.70 -5.26 -7.42
C ASP A 151 26.94 -6.58 -7.36
N ILE A 152 26.16 -6.80 -6.28
CA ILE A 152 25.42 -8.06 -6.08
C ILE A 152 24.27 -8.23 -7.09
N MET A 153 23.55 -7.15 -7.37
CA MET A 153 22.36 -7.18 -8.23
C MET A 153 22.64 -6.73 -9.68
N GLY A 154 23.93 -6.59 -10.04
CA GLY A 154 24.34 -6.28 -11.41
C GLY A 154 23.78 -7.26 -12.43
N GLY A 155 23.42 -6.76 -13.63
CA GLY A 155 22.82 -7.57 -14.68
C GLY A 155 21.32 -7.87 -14.51
N THR A 156 20.69 -7.41 -13.43
CA THR A 156 19.23 -7.43 -13.22
C THR A 156 18.61 -6.08 -13.61
N LYS A 157 17.33 -5.85 -13.26
CA LYS A 157 16.69 -4.54 -13.42
C LYS A 157 16.92 -3.60 -12.23
N PHE A 158 17.73 -4.02 -11.26
CA PHE A 158 18.05 -3.18 -10.10
C PHE A 158 18.67 -1.85 -10.56
N ASP A 159 18.14 -0.78 -9.98
CA ASP A 159 18.66 0.57 -10.21
C ASP A 159 18.43 1.41 -8.95
N VAL A 160 19.35 2.32 -8.68
CA VAL A 160 19.23 3.26 -7.57
C VAL A 160 19.80 4.60 -7.99
N ARG A 161 18.96 5.65 -7.89
CA ARG A 161 19.28 7.02 -8.27
C ARG A 161 18.94 7.97 -7.13
N PRO A 162 19.84 8.91 -6.79
CA PRO A 162 19.48 9.99 -5.90
C PRO A 162 18.30 10.80 -6.46
N SER A 163 17.40 11.22 -5.57
CA SER A 163 16.34 12.16 -5.85
C SER A 163 16.38 13.31 -4.82
N PRO A 164 15.68 14.43 -5.02
CA PRO A 164 15.77 15.58 -4.10
C PRO A 164 15.50 15.23 -2.63
N ASP A 165 14.60 14.25 -2.38
CA ASP A 165 14.14 13.91 -1.04
C ASP A 165 14.56 12.47 -0.62
N GLY A 166 15.49 11.83 -1.34
CA GLY A 166 15.92 10.46 -1.04
C GLY A 166 16.44 9.71 -2.25
N TYR A 167 15.81 8.58 -2.60
CA TYR A 167 16.21 7.75 -3.71
C TYR A 167 15.03 7.20 -4.48
N ASP A 168 15.16 7.18 -5.81
CA ASP A 168 14.34 6.35 -6.70
C ASP A 168 15.06 5.02 -6.87
N VAL A 169 14.37 3.93 -6.54
CA VAL A 169 14.96 2.59 -6.52
C VAL A 169 14.10 1.65 -7.37
N ARG A 170 14.73 0.67 -7.99
CA ARG A 170 14.03 -0.40 -8.69
C ARG A 170 14.55 -1.74 -8.19
N ASP A 171 13.64 -2.67 -7.88
CA ASP A 171 14.04 -4.01 -7.46
C ASP A 171 14.66 -4.81 -8.63
N PRO A 172 15.28 -5.99 -8.39
CA PRO A 172 15.88 -6.80 -9.44
C PRO A 172 14.94 -7.20 -10.57
N TRP A 173 13.63 -7.17 -10.35
CA TRP A 173 12.61 -7.56 -11.34
C TRP A 173 11.90 -6.38 -11.99
N GLY A 174 12.10 -5.18 -11.48
CA GLY A 174 11.65 -3.94 -12.08
C GLY A 174 10.53 -3.23 -11.32
N THR A 175 10.15 -3.65 -10.11
CA THR A 175 9.21 -2.91 -9.26
C THR A 175 9.84 -1.60 -8.78
N PRO A 176 9.20 -0.45 -9.03
CA PRO A 176 9.72 0.83 -8.57
C PRO A 176 9.41 1.05 -7.07
N PHE A 177 10.41 1.55 -6.36
CA PHE A 177 10.31 2.06 -5.00
C PHE A 177 10.78 3.51 -4.96
N VAL A 178 10.18 4.29 -4.06
CA VAL A 178 10.68 5.62 -3.66
C VAL A 178 11.06 5.53 -2.20
N VAL A 179 12.30 5.85 -1.90
CA VAL A 179 12.86 5.88 -0.53
C VAL A 179 12.93 7.31 -0.07
N ARG A 180 12.31 7.65 1.07
CA ARG A 180 12.28 9.01 1.60
C ARG A 180 12.48 9.03 3.11
N ALA A 181 13.06 10.11 3.62
CA ALA A 181 12.96 10.44 5.03
C ALA A 181 11.51 10.87 5.34
N GLY A 182 10.99 10.44 6.47
CA GLY A 182 9.64 10.76 6.91
C GLY A 182 9.33 10.18 8.28
N ASP A 183 8.23 10.61 8.87
CA ASP A 183 7.79 10.12 10.16
C ASP A 183 7.44 8.63 10.10
N GLY A 184 7.70 7.94 11.21
CA GLY A 184 7.31 6.56 11.39
C GLY A 184 5.85 6.43 11.83
N PHE A 185 5.36 5.19 11.81
CA PHE A 185 4.06 4.83 12.35
C PHE A 185 4.21 4.33 13.79
N ALA A 186 3.15 4.48 14.61
CA ALA A 186 3.20 4.12 16.02
C ALA A 186 3.40 2.60 16.24
N ASP A 187 2.87 1.79 15.34
CA ASP A 187 2.94 0.33 15.40
C ASP A 187 4.06 -0.22 14.49
N ASP A 188 4.73 -1.27 14.96
CA ASP A 188 5.76 -1.99 14.21
C ASP A 188 5.55 -3.50 14.35
N ARG A 189 5.50 -4.21 13.24
CA ARG A 189 5.38 -5.67 13.25
C ARG A 189 6.72 -6.38 13.33
N GLY A 190 7.83 -5.68 13.10
CA GLY A 190 9.19 -6.22 13.14
C GLY A 190 9.69 -6.55 14.54
N ALA A 191 9.06 -6.01 15.59
CA ALA A 191 9.50 -6.18 16.99
C ALA A 191 9.24 -7.57 17.61
N GLN A 192 8.73 -8.55 16.89
CA GLN A 192 8.28 -9.84 17.45
C GLN A 192 8.79 -11.04 16.66
N PRO A 193 9.59 -11.88 17.25
CA PRO A 193 10.84 -11.80 17.98
C PRO A 193 12.02 -11.61 17.02
N GLY A 194 12.27 -10.45 16.55
CA GLY A 194 13.38 -10.12 15.65
C GLY A 194 13.82 -8.70 15.81
N ALA A 195 14.86 -8.33 15.11
CA ALA A 195 15.26 -6.93 15.01
C ALA A 195 14.12 -6.13 14.33
N PRO A 196 13.82 -4.93 14.81
CA PRO A 196 12.88 -4.03 14.13
C PRO A 196 13.36 -3.77 12.70
N SER A 197 12.43 -3.51 11.78
CA SER A 197 12.77 -3.07 10.44
C SER A 197 13.43 -1.68 10.47
N VAL A 198 14.35 -1.42 9.52
CA VAL A 198 14.93 -0.08 9.37
C VAL A 198 13.91 0.92 8.82
N PRO A 199 13.11 0.56 7.78
CA PRO A 199 12.04 1.43 7.31
C PRO A 199 10.92 1.58 8.33
N ALA A 200 10.37 2.79 8.40
CA ALA A 200 9.24 3.13 9.25
C ALA A 200 7.90 2.61 8.71
N GLY A 201 7.79 2.35 7.41
CA GLY A 201 6.59 1.81 6.77
C GLY A 201 6.40 2.30 5.34
N PHE A 202 5.23 2.00 4.78
CA PHE A 202 4.83 2.50 3.46
C PHE A 202 4.00 3.77 3.61
N SER A 203 4.46 4.88 3.04
CA SER A 203 3.69 6.12 3.03
C SER A 203 2.76 6.22 1.83
N ASP A 204 3.06 5.54 0.72
CA ASP A 204 2.19 5.50 -0.46
C ASP A 204 2.33 4.18 -1.22
N ILE A 205 1.22 3.70 -1.75
CA ILE A 205 1.17 2.64 -2.75
C ILE A 205 0.47 3.21 -3.96
N THR A 206 1.22 3.44 -5.04
CA THR A 206 0.68 3.94 -6.31
C THR A 206 0.43 2.78 -7.26
N LEU A 207 -0.74 2.75 -7.90
CA LEU A 207 -1.08 1.90 -9.05
C LEU A 207 -1.23 2.77 -10.29
N ASN A 208 -0.50 2.44 -11.35
CA ASN A 208 -0.74 3.05 -12.65
C ASN A 208 -1.96 2.40 -13.28
N VAL A 209 -2.86 3.20 -13.79
CA VAL A 209 -4.08 2.72 -14.45
C VAL A 209 -4.16 3.21 -15.90
N SER A 210 -5.01 2.54 -16.69
CA SER A 210 -5.27 2.93 -18.08
C SER A 210 -5.58 4.44 -18.19
N PRO A 211 -5.15 5.12 -19.25
CA PRO A 211 -5.54 6.51 -19.51
C PRO A 211 -7.06 6.69 -19.60
N ASP A 212 -7.80 5.64 -19.95
CA ASP A 212 -9.25 5.64 -20.08
C ASP A 212 -9.99 5.26 -18.78
N ALA A 213 -9.26 4.96 -17.67
CA ALA A 213 -9.88 4.56 -16.41
C ALA A 213 -10.77 5.69 -15.85
N ASP A 214 -12.01 5.36 -15.46
CA ASP A 214 -12.89 6.28 -14.74
C ASP A 214 -12.47 6.40 -13.27
N LEU A 215 -11.60 7.35 -12.94
CA LEU A 215 -11.15 7.56 -11.55
C LEU A 215 -12.26 8.10 -10.64
N ALA A 216 -13.30 8.73 -11.19
CA ALA A 216 -14.46 9.11 -10.40
C ALA A 216 -15.26 7.87 -9.97
N GLY A 217 -15.41 6.88 -10.85
CA GLY A 217 -15.98 5.57 -10.52
C GLY A 217 -15.15 4.81 -9.50
N VAL A 218 -13.78 4.81 -9.63
CA VAL A 218 -12.88 4.25 -8.61
C VAL A 218 -13.08 4.94 -7.25
N ARG A 219 -13.20 6.28 -7.22
CA ARG A 219 -13.48 7.05 -6.01
C ARG A 219 -14.78 6.61 -5.35
N ARG A 220 -15.87 6.47 -6.15
CA ARG A 220 -17.16 5.97 -5.66
C ARG A 220 -17.06 4.55 -5.11
N PHE A 221 -16.31 3.64 -5.75
CA PHE A 221 -16.06 2.29 -5.23
C PHE A 221 -15.45 2.33 -3.82
N TYR A 222 -14.40 3.10 -3.63
CA TYR A 222 -13.76 3.17 -2.31
C TYR A 222 -14.65 3.85 -1.27
N ARG A 223 -15.44 4.84 -1.63
CA ARG A 223 -16.42 5.45 -0.74
C ARG A 223 -17.57 4.48 -0.39
N ASP A 224 -18.23 3.93 -1.38
CA ASP A 224 -19.52 3.25 -1.19
C ASP A 224 -19.35 1.76 -0.85
N VAL A 225 -18.27 1.12 -1.27
CA VAL A 225 -17.98 -0.30 -0.97
C VAL A 225 -16.99 -0.43 0.18
N MET A 226 -15.89 0.32 0.13
CA MET A 226 -14.80 0.18 1.09
C MET A 226 -14.91 1.11 2.31
N GLY A 227 -15.87 2.05 2.30
CA GLY A 227 -16.12 2.95 3.42
C GLY A 227 -15.07 4.04 3.61
N VAL A 228 -14.39 4.48 2.55
CA VAL A 228 -13.48 5.63 2.61
C VAL A 228 -14.29 6.90 2.70
N ASP A 229 -13.98 7.76 3.68
CA ASP A 229 -14.64 9.06 3.82
C ASP A 229 -14.40 9.93 2.58
N GLU A 230 -15.40 10.72 2.21
CA GLU A 230 -15.32 11.61 1.05
C GLU A 230 -14.15 12.60 1.17
N ALA A 231 -13.83 13.07 2.39
CA ALA A 231 -12.72 13.97 2.65
C ALA A 231 -11.34 13.30 2.49
N ASP A 232 -11.30 11.96 2.56
CA ASP A 232 -10.09 11.16 2.39
C ASP A 232 -9.88 10.67 0.93
N ALA A 233 -10.82 11.00 0.02
CA ALA A 233 -10.79 10.58 -1.38
C ALA A 233 -10.63 11.78 -2.33
N ASN A 234 -9.39 12.13 -2.65
CA ASN A 234 -9.04 13.33 -3.40
C ASN A 234 -8.78 13.04 -4.87
N LEU A 235 -9.66 13.51 -5.75
CA LEU A 235 -9.54 13.38 -7.21
C LEU A 235 -9.03 14.68 -7.82
N TYR A 236 -7.94 14.61 -8.62
CA TYR A 236 -7.31 15.73 -9.28
C TYR A 236 -7.40 15.61 -10.80
N GLU A 237 -8.11 16.55 -11.44
CA GLU A 237 -8.21 16.67 -12.91
C GLU A 237 -8.51 15.33 -13.64
N ASP A 238 -9.26 14.42 -13.00
CA ASP A 238 -9.57 13.07 -13.49
C ASP A 238 -8.33 12.24 -13.92
N SER A 239 -7.14 12.60 -13.46
CA SER A 239 -5.89 11.93 -13.81
C SER A 239 -5.16 11.29 -12.63
N LEU A 240 -5.51 11.70 -11.41
CA LEU A 240 -4.89 11.27 -10.17
C LEU A 240 -5.96 11.18 -9.07
N LEU A 241 -6.09 10.02 -8.47
CA LEU A 241 -6.89 9.79 -7.27
C LEU A 241 -5.98 9.38 -6.11
N ILE A 242 -6.06 10.12 -5.00
CA ILE A 242 -5.35 9.81 -3.75
C ILE A 242 -6.38 9.49 -2.67
N LEU A 243 -6.27 8.31 -2.10
CA LEU A 243 -7.08 7.83 -0.99
C LEU A 243 -6.24 7.76 0.27
N ASN A 244 -6.64 8.46 1.34
CA ASN A 244 -6.04 8.30 2.66
C ASN A 244 -6.65 7.06 3.32
N VAL A 245 -5.85 6.03 3.53
CA VAL A 245 -6.31 4.72 4.02
C VAL A 245 -5.49 4.29 5.24
N GLY A 246 -5.87 4.82 6.39
CA GLY A 246 -5.08 4.72 7.62
C GLY A 246 -3.78 5.54 7.51
N PRO A 247 -2.63 4.98 7.88
CA PRO A 247 -1.36 5.70 7.86
C PRO A 247 -0.70 5.79 6.46
N THR A 248 -1.34 5.27 5.44
CA THR A 248 -0.80 5.13 4.07
C THR A 248 -1.75 5.78 3.07
N THR A 249 -1.24 6.25 1.95
CA THR A 249 -2.08 6.59 0.80
C THR A 249 -2.11 5.43 -0.20
N LEU A 250 -3.28 5.21 -0.79
CA LEU A 250 -3.44 4.36 -1.98
C LEU A 250 -3.76 5.28 -3.15
N THR A 251 -2.89 5.30 -4.14
CA THR A 251 -2.91 6.28 -5.22
C THR A 251 -3.15 5.59 -6.57
N PHE A 252 -4.07 6.12 -7.36
CA PHE A 252 -4.33 5.70 -8.74
C PHE A 252 -3.93 6.81 -9.69
N VAL A 253 -3.06 6.51 -10.65
CA VAL A 253 -2.54 7.50 -11.62
C VAL A 253 -2.77 7.00 -13.03
N LYS A 254 -3.46 7.79 -13.86
CA LYS A 254 -3.55 7.51 -15.30
C LYS A 254 -2.19 7.65 -15.96
N LYS A 255 -1.76 6.64 -16.66
CA LYS A 255 -0.51 6.63 -17.43
C LYS A 255 -0.74 6.11 -18.84
N PRO A 256 0.00 6.59 -19.86
CA PRO A 256 -0.17 6.16 -21.25
C PRO A 256 -0.08 4.65 -21.47
N PHE A 257 0.68 3.94 -20.60
CA PHE A 257 0.85 2.49 -20.62
C PHE A 257 0.39 1.82 -19.33
N GLY A 258 -0.40 2.54 -18.54
CA GLY A 258 -0.98 1.99 -17.30
C GLY A 258 -1.97 0.87 -17.62
N LYS A 259 -2.05 -0.10 -16.72
CA LYS A 259 -2.85 -1.31 -16.90
C LYS A 259 -4.25 -1.15 -16.30
N ALA A 260 -5.25 -1.63 -17.03
CA ALA A 260 -6.57 -1.86 -16.45
C ALA A 260 -6.59 -3.12 -15.54
N ARG A 261 -5.61 -4.01 -15.69
CA ARG A 261 -5.54 -5.28 -14.94
C ARG A 261 -4.18 -5.47 -14.30
N HIS A 262 -4.15 -5.48 -12.97
CA HIS A 262 -3.02 -5.90 -12.14
C HIS A 262 -3.12 -7.37 -11.71
N ALA A 263 -4.27 -8.00 -11.96
CA ALA A 263 -4.50 -9.41 -11.72
C ALA A 263 -3.91 -10.28 -12.83
N GLU A 264 -3.46 -11.49 -12.46
CA GLU A 264 -3.06 -12.57 -13.36
C GLU A 264 -4.03 -13.73 -13.18
N LEU A 265 -5.15 -13.65 -13.90
CA LEU A 265 -6.27 -14.59 -13.76
C LEU A 265 -5.96 -15.92 -14.44
N GLY A 266 -6.37 -17.00 -13.80
CA GLY A 266 -6.26 -18.36 -14.28
C GLY A 266 -7.29 -19.27 -13.62
N VAL A 267 -7.11 -20.57 -13.79
CA VAL A 267 -7.90 -21.60 -13.11
C VAL A 267 -6.97 -22.63 -12.50
N ASP A 268 -7.42 -23.28 -11.43
CA ASP A 268 -6.72 -24.42 -10.85
C ASP A 268 -7.04 -25.74 -11.62
N GLU A 269 -6.56 -26.86 -11.10
CA GLU A 269 -6.76 -28.19 -11.70
C GLU A 269 -8.23 -28.61 -11.82
N ASP A 270 -9.09 -28.04 -10.97
CA ASP A 270 -10.53 -28.28 -10.96
C ASP A 270 -11.32 -27.24 -11.79
N GLY A 271 -10.63 -26.35 -12.51
CA GLY A 271 -11.24 -25.28 -13.30
C GLY A 271 -11.77 -24.10 -12.48
N ARG A 272 -11.39 -24.00 -11.19
CA ARG A 272 -11.86 -22.91 -10.30
C ARG A 272 -10.99 -21.67 -10.43
N PRO A 273 -11.55 -20.45 -10.29
CA PRO A 273 -10.84 -19.21 -10.54
C PRO A 273 -9.66 -19.00 -9.58
N THR A 274 -8.54 -18.54 -10.14
CA THR A 274 -7.35 -18.16 -9.40
C THR A 274 -6.86 -16.80 -9.85
N ASN A 275 -6.18 -16.11 -8.95
CA ASN A 275 -5.36 -14.96 -9.30
C ASN A 275 -3.94 -15.19 -8.76
N ALA A 276 -2.97 -15.23 -9.66
CA ALA A 276 -1.55 -15.26 -9.32
C ALA A 276 -0.93 -13.86 -9.31
N GLY A 277 -1.70 -12.83 -9.67
CA GLY A 277 -1.27 -11.46 -9.74
C GLY A 277 -1.08 -10.76 -8.39
N ILE A 278 -0.83 -9.49 -8.48
CA ILE A 278 -0.66 -8.62 -7.32
C ILE A 278 -1.96 -8.56 -6.53
N HIS A 279 -1.86 -8.61 -5.20
CA HIS A 279 -2.97 -8.24 -4.34
C HIS A 279 -2.53 -7.27 -3.24
N VAL A 280 -3.49 -6.46 -2.80
CA VAL A 280 -3.33 -5.52 -1.69
C VAL A 280 -4.23 -6.01 -0.55
N SER A 281 -3.64 -6.22 0.61
CA SER A 281 -4.40 -6.59 1.81
C SER A 281 -4.65 -5.38 2.68
N MET A 282 -5.86 -5.28 3.23
CA MET A 282 -6.22 -4.17 4.11
C MET A 282 -7.14 -4.61 5.24
N TYR A 283 -6.98 -3.96 6.40
CA TYR A 283 -7.87 -4.11 7.53
C TYR A 283 -8.95 -3.05 7.49
N VAL A 284 -10.20 -3.46 7.73
CA VAL A 284 -11.36 -2.56 7.81
C VAL A 284 -12.00 -2.62 9.20
N ALA A 285 -12.66 -1.53 9.59
CA ALA A 285 -13.33 -1.42 10.88
C ALA A 285 -14.53 -2.38 10.99
N ASP A 286 -15.35 -2.47 9.94
CA ASP A 286 -16.51 -3.37 9.88
C ASP A 286 -16.44 -4.26 8.63
N LEU A 287 -15.92 -5.48 8.83
CA LEU A 287 -15.82 -6.47 7.77
C LEU A 287 -17.19 -6.91 7.25
N GLY A 288 -18.19 -7.01 8.15
CA GLY A 288 -19.53 -7.46 7.79
C GLY A 288 -20.25 -6.46 6.89
N ALA A 289 -20.23 -5.19 7.27
CA ALA A 289 -20.80 -4.13 6.44
C ALA A 289 -20.08 -3.99 5.10
N CYS A 290 -18.75 -4.07 5.09
CA CYS A 290 -17.98 -4.03 3.85
C CYS A 290 -18.31 -5.22 2.93
N TYR A 291 -18.44 -6.44 3.50
CA TYR A 291 -18.89 -7.62 2.75
C TYR A 291 -20.28 -7.41 2.14
N ASP A 292 -21.24 -6.91 2.93
CA ASP A 292 -22.61 -6.73 2.50
C ASP A 292 -22.71 -5.72 1.33
N ARG A 293 -21.94 -4.63 1.37
CA ARG A 293 -21.84 -3.65 0.27
C ARG A 293 -21.23 -4.27 -1.00
N ALA A 294 -20.14 -5.02 -0.86
CA ALA A 294 -19.53 -5.72 -1.99
C ALA A 294 -20.44 -6.79 -2.59
N ALA A 295 -21.12 -7.58 -1.75
CA ALA A 295 -22.04 -8.64 -2.16
C ALA A 295 -23.27 -8.09 -2.89
N ALA A 296 -23.79 -6.92 -2.49
CA ALA A 296 -24.89 -6.25 -3.16
C ALA A 296 -24.58 -5.91 -4.63
N LEU A 297 -23.30 -5.75 -4.97
CA LEU A 297 -22.82 -5.52 -6.33
C LEU A 297 -22.27 -6.79 -7.01
N GLY A 298 -22.33 -7.96 -6.35
CA GLY A 298 -21.80 -9.21 -6.89
C GLY A 298 -20.27 -9.28 -6.97
N LEU A 299 -19.55 -8.53 -6.15
CA LEU A 299 -18.08 -8.36 -6.26
C LEU A 299 -17.26 -9.39 -5.49
N GLY A 300 -17.89 -10.33 -4.78
CA GLY A 300 -17.16 -11.38 -4.04
C GLY A 300 -16.28 -12.20 -4.97
N PHE A 301 -15.00 -12.32 -4.63
CA PHE A 301 -14.02 -13.11 -5.37
C PHE A 301 -13.44 -14.21 -4.51
N VAL A 302 -13.44 -15.45 -4.99
CA VAL A 302 -12.83 -16.60 -4.32
C VAL A 302 -11.57 -17.00 -5.08
N ASN A 303 -10.40 -16.70 -4.51
CA ASN A 303 -9.14 -17.08 -5.10
C ASN A 303 -8.72 -18.48 -4.62
N TYR A 304 -8.89 -19.49 -5.47
CA TYR A 304 -8.60 -20.89 -5.13
C TYR A 304 -7.10 -21.23 -5.05
N ARG A 305 -6.22 -20.30 -5.40
CA ARG A 305 -4.78 -20.42 -5.13
C ARG A 305 -4.48 -20.47 -3.62
N PHE A 306 -5.32 -19.87 -2.79
CA PHE A 306 -5.11 -19.80 -1.35
C PHE A 306 -5.96 -20.82 -0.60
N LYS A 307 -5.38 -21.44 0.44
CA LYS A 307 -6.11 -22.34 1.34
C LYS A 307 -7.18 -21.60 2.16
N ARG A 308 -6.86 -20.37 2.60
CA ARG A 308 -7.77 -19.53 3.35
C ARG A 308 -8.60 -18.70 2.37
N ARG A 309 -9.89 -18.93 2.38
CA ARG A 309 -10.88 -18.29 1.51
C ARG A 309 -12.25 -18.31 2.17
N ALA A 310 -13.14 -17.48 1.75
CA ALA A 310 -14.53 -17.43 2.18
C ALA A 310 -15.42 -17.56 0.94
N LEU A 311 -16.41 -18.44 1.01
CA LEU A 311 -17.38 -18.68 -0.05
C LEU A 311 -18.65 -17.86 0.14
N ASP A 312 -18.95 -17.51 1.38
CA ASP A 312 -20.11 -16.74 1.76
C ASP A 312 -19.82 -15.78 2.94
N ARG A 313 -20.84 -15.07 3.40
CA ARG A 313 -20.75 -14.10 4.50
C ARG A 313 -20.35 -14.76 5.82
N ALA A 314 -20.90 -15.91 6.14
CA ALA A 314 -20.62 -16.58 7.40
C ALA A 314 -19.15 -17.00 7.47
N GLU A 315 -18.65 -17.60 6.37
CA GLU A 315 -17.25 -17.94 6.25
C GLU A 315 -16.34 -16.69 6.25
N ALA A 316 -16.76 -15.58 5.61
CA ALA A 316 -15.98 -14.35 5.63
C ALA A 316 -15.78 -13.83 7.05
N LEU A 317 -16.83 -13.85 7.88
CA LEU A 317 -16.75 -13.44 9.28
C LEU A 317 -15.91 -14.43 10.11
N ASP A 318 -16.11 -15.74 9.95
CA ASP A 318 -15.34 -16.78 10.66
C ASP A 318 -13.85 -16.70 10.30
N GLN A 319 -13.53 -16.60 9.01
CA GLN A 319 -12.16 -16.47 8.52
C GLN A 319 -11.56 -15.07 8.74
N CYS A 320 -12.36 -14.08 9.20
CA CYS A 320 -11.96 -12.67 9.32
C CYS A 320 -11.41 -12.11 8.01
N MET A 321 -11.92 -12.53 6.85
CA MET A 321 -11.47 -12.05 5.54
C MET A 321 -12.40 -12.46 4.41
N PHE A 322 -12.47 -11.64 3.39
CA PHE A 322 -12.97 -11.98 2.05
C PHE A 322 -12.14 -11.25 0.98
N ARG A 323 -12.47 -11.48 -0.28
CA ARG A 323 -11.74 -10.87 -1.40
C ARG A 323 -12.67 -10.23 -2.38
N VAL A 324 -12.20 -9.13 -2.99
CA VAL A 324 -12.79 -8.45 -4.14
C VAL A 324 -11.70 -8.32 -5.19
N LEU A 325 -12.03 -8.56 -6.46
CA LEU A 325 -11.11 -8.44 -7.59
C LEU A 325 -11.38 -7.18 -8.40
N ASP A 326 -12.66 -6.95 -8.69
CA ASP A 326 -13.12 -5.93 -9.63
C ASP A 326 -13.44 -4.63 -8.90
N VAL A 327 -12.77 -3.57 -9.27
CA VAL A 327 -13.11 -2.20 -8.90
C VAL A 327 -14.06 -1.69 -9.97
N VAL A 328 -15.34 -1.57 -9.64
CA VAL A 328 -16.39 -1.10 -10.53
C VAL A 328 -16.92 0.26 -10.10
N ASP A 329 -17.59 0.96 -10.97
CA ASP A 329 -18.40 2.11 -10.56
C ASP A 329 -19.71 1.62 -9.92
N PRO A 330 -19.99 1.90 -8.63
CA PRO A 330 -21.24 1.49 -7.98
C PRO A 330 -22.49 2.09 -8.61
N GLU A 331 -22.37 3.23 -9.28
CA GLU A 331 -23.50 3.87 -10.00
C GLU A 331 -23.77 3.20 -11.38
N ASN A 332 -22.77 2.48 -11.93
CA ASN A 332 -22.90 1.76 -13.19
C ASN A 332 -22.12 0.43 -13.19
N PRO A 333 -22.46 -0.51 -12.31
CA PRO A 333 -21.70 -1.76 -12.15
C PRO A 333 -21.75 -2.65 -13.41
N SER A 334 -22.78 -2.49 -14.25
CA SER A 334 -22.92 -3.24 -15.49
C SER A 334 -21.91 -2.84 -16.58
N ALA A 335 -21.21 -1.71 -16.45
CA ALA A 335 -20.12 -1.33 -17.34
C ALA A 335 -18.88 -2.23 -17.17
N GLY A 336 -18.82 -3.02 -16.10
CA GLY A 336 -17.71 -3.90 -15.79
C GLY A 336 -16.57 -3.19 -15.01
N PRO A 337 -15.43 -3.88 -14.82
CA PRO A 337 -14.35 -3.37 -13.99
C PRO A 337 -13.61 -2.22 -14.65
N ILE A 338 -13.38 -1.14 -13.90
CA ILE A 338 -12.50 -0.03 -14.26
C ILE A 338 -11.05 -0.46 -14.08
N VAL A 339 -10.78 -1.13 -12.95
CA VAL A 339 -9.47 -1.69 -12.59
C VAL A 339 -9.68 -3.07 -11.98
N GLN A 340 -8.82 -4.03 -12.34
CA GLN A 340 -8.78 -5.35 -11.70
C GLN A 340 -7.52 -5.46 -10.86
N VAL A 341 -7.69 -5.38 -9.55
CA VAL A 341 -6.66 -5.64 -8.53
C VAL A 341 -7.30 -6.35 -7.35
N GLU A 342 -6.72 -7.47 -6.93
CA GLU A 342 -7.30 -8.23 -5.83
C GLU A 342 -7.09 -7.50 -4.50
N HIS A 343 -8.19 -7.23 -3.80
CA HIS A 343 -8.22 -6.74 -2.43
C HIS A 343 -8.45 -7.92 -1.49
N GLU A 344 -7.53 -8.16 -0.57
CA GLU A 344 -7.75 -9.06 0.55
C GLU A 344 -8.23 -8.24 1.75
N ILE A 345 -9.53 -8.20 1.97
CA ILE A 345 -10.18 -7.38 3.00
C ILE A 345 -10.26 -8.18 4.30
N ARG A 346 -9.79 -7.61 5.40
CA ARG A 346 -9.61 -8.30 6.68
C ARG A 346 -10.26 -7.57 7.85
N SER A 347 -10.65 -8.33 8.87
CA SER A 347 -11.03 -7.81 10.18
C SER A 347 -9.86 -7.83 11.16
N CYS A 348 -9.77 -6.81 12.01
CA CYS A 348 -8.86 -6.79 13.17
C CYS A 348 -9.35 -7.66 14.31
N VAL A 349 -10.65 -7.98 14.35
CA VAL A 349 -11.30 -8.77 15.41
C VAL A 349 -11.94 -10.03 14.84
N LYS A 350 -12.01 -11.06 15.69
CA LYS A 350 -12.78 -12.26 15.41
C LYS A 350 -14.26 -12.06 15.78
N PRO A 351 -15.15 -13.01 15.39
CA PRO A 351 -16.57 -12.94 15.77
C PRO A 351 -16.83 -12.91 17.28
N ASP A 352 -15.92 -13.44 18.09
CA ASP A 352 -15.98 -13.43 19.55
C ASP A 352 -15.47 -12.09 20.18
N GLY A 353 -15.13 -11.10 19.34
CA GLY A 353 -14.59 -9.81 19.77
C GLY A 353 -13.10 -9.81 20.13
N SER A 354 -12.44 -10.96 20.14
CA SER A 354 -11.01 -11.04 20.40
C SER A 354 -10.19 -10.53 19.23
N LYS A 355 -9.01 -9.93 19.51
CA LYS A 355 -8.09 -9.47 18.47
C LYS A 355 -7.70 -10.60 17.52
N TYR A 356 -7.76 -10.34 16.22
CA TYR A 356 -7.29 -11.30 15.24
C TYR A 356 -5.75 -11.38 15.29
N LYS A 357 -5.22 -12.61 15.37
CA LYS A 357 -3.79 -12.88 15.61
C LYS A 357 -2.80 -12.26 14.63
N SER A 358 -3.26 -11.94 13.42
CA SER A 358 -2.41 -11.34 12.38
C SER A 358 -2.61 -9.83 12.25
N CYS A 359 -3.53 -9.24 13.02
CA CYS A 359 -3.71 -7.79 13.05
C CYS A 359 -2.48 -7.15 13.71
N PRO A 360 -1.74 -6.27 13.02
CA PRO A 360 -0.54 -5.65 13.56
C PRO A 360 -0.83 -4.45 14.46
N LEU A 361 -2.04 -3.86 14.40
CA LEU A 361 -2.41 -2.70 15.21
C LEU A 361 -2.33 -3.04 16.68
N SER A 362 -1.69 -2.20 17.50
CA SER A 362 -1.60 -2.36 18.96
C SER A 362 -2.97 -2.22 19.60
N GLU A 363 -3.74 -1.23 19.17
CA GLU A 363 -5.11 -0.99 19.56
C GLU A 363 -6.05 -1.30 18.38
N VAL A 364 -7.12 -2.00 18.68
CA VAL A 364 -8.17 -2.32 17.70
C VAL A 364 -9.34 -1.40 17.99
N PRO A 365 -9.81 -0.62 16.99
CA PRO A 365 -10.94 0.31 17.17
C PRO A 365 -12.23 -0.38 17.57
#